data_e963e719f698b703b9d7acf50fe5552f
#
_entry.id   e963e719f698b703b9d7acf50fe5552f
#
_cell.length_a   1.000
_cell.length_b   1.000
_cell.length_c   1.000
_cell.angle_alpha   90.00
_cell.angle_beta   90.00
_cell.angle_gamma   90.00
#
_symmetry.space_group_name_H-M   'P 1'
#
loop_
_entity.id
_entity.type
_entity.pdbx_description
1 polymer ?
#
loop_
_entity_poly.entity_id
_entity_poly.type
_entity_poly.pdbx_seq_one_letter_code
_entity_poly.pdbx_strand_id
1 'polypeptide(L)'
;MKLYILDDYHECPKLKYSTTLTKVSNGLYGTANIGEFPAPTITKTAFLLLVTTYRSATLAHEVGGPDEKPAYDAALTAMTAGLDSGKAYVEGLPALSVDLINLSGFTPNKQSVSSSVVQKG
;
A
#
# COMPACT_ATOMS: atom_id res chain seq x y z
N MET A 1 3.99 8.03 -21.55
CA MET A 1 3.31 6.87 -20.95
C MET A 1 3.14 7.08 -19.46
N LYS A 2 2.00 6.70 -18.95
CA LYS A 2 1.72 6.85 -17.53
C LYS A 2 2.08 5.56 -16.78
N LEU A 3 2.76 5.72 -15.65
CA LEU A 3 3.08 4.59 -14.78
C LEU A 3 1.96 4.37 -13.77
N TYR A 4 1.68 3.13 -13.48
CA TYR A 4 0.69 2.74 -12.50
C TYR A 4 1.29 1.81 -11.46
N ILE A 5 0.65 1.76 -10.30
CA ILE A 5 1.00 0.82 -9.26
C ILE A 5 0.11 -0.42 -9.43
N LEU A 6 0.72 -1.59 -9.32
CA LEU A 6 -0.01 -2.84 -9.39
C LEU A 6 -0.90 -2.98 -8.16
N ASP A 7 -2.16 -3.34 -8.41
CA ASP A 7 -3.14 -3.53 -7.34
C ASP A 7 -3.07 -4.97 -6.85
N ASP A 8 -1.92 -5.34 -6.28
CA ASP A 8 -1.67 -6.72 -5.85
C ASP A 8 -1.89 -6.94 -4.35
N TYR A 9 -2.33 -5.91 -3.63
CA TYR A 9 -2.62 -6.02 -2.20
C TYR A 9 -4.11 -6.25 -1.93
N HIS A 10 -4.97 -6.04 -2.90
CA HIS A 10 -6.36 -6.43 -2.80
C HIS A 10 -6.48 -7.94 -3.01
N GLU A 11 -7.33 -8.60 -2.28
CA GLU A 11 -7.61 -10.03 -2.43
C GLU A 11 -6.37 -10.92 -2.35
N CYS A 12 -5.31 -10.45 -1.74
CA CYS A 12 -4.10 -11.25 -1.57
C CYS A 12 -4.15 -12.02 -0.25
N PRO A 13 -3.32 -13.07 -0.10
CA PRO A 13 -3.22 -13.77 1.18
C PRO A 13 -2.82 -12.83 2.33
N LYS A 14 -3.23 -13.17 3.54
CA LYS A 14 -2.93 -12.37 4.73
C LYS A 14 -1.44 -12.07 4.87
N LEU A 15 -0.59 -13.05 4.61
CA LEU A 15 0.85 -12.87 4.75
C LEU A 15 1.36 -11.81 3.77
N LYS A 16 0.90 -11.88 2.52
CA LYS A 16 1.28 -10.90 1.52
C LYS A 16 0.77 -9.51 1.87
N TYR A 17 -0.46 -9.44 2.37
CA TYR A 17 -1.04 -8.17 2.80
C TYR A 17 -0.21 -7.55 3.92
N SER A 18 0.15 -8.34 4.92
CA SER A 18 0.98 -7.88 6.03
C SER A 18 2.36 -7.41 5.54
N THR A 19 2.93 -8.14 4.58
CA THR A 19 4.21 -7.75 3.98
C THR A 19 4.09 -6.41 3.27
N THR A 20 2.99 -6.20 2.53
CA THR A 20 2.74 -4.92 1.86
C THR A 20 2.64 -3.77 2.87
N LEU A 21 1.93 -3.99 3.98
CA LEU A 21 1.84 -2.97 5.03
C LEU A 21 3.21 -2.59 5.58
N THR A 22 4.06 -3.59 5.81
CA THR A 22 5.41 -3.33 6.30
C THR A 22 6.24 -2.55 5.27
N LYS A 23 6.16 -2.96 4.00
CA LYS A 23 6.90 -2.30 2.93
C LYS A 23 6.48 -0.85 2.76
N VAL A 24 5.18 -0.58 2.78
CA VAL A 24 4.67 0.79 2.62
C VAL A 24 5.01 1.62 3.85
N SER A 25 4.93 1.04 5.05
CA SER A 25 5.32 1.75 6.27
C SER A 25 6.78 2.17 6.27
N ASN A 26 7.65 1.35 5.70
CA ASN A 26 9.09 1.63 5.63
C ASN A 26 9.48 2.39 4.36
N GLY A 27 8.63 2.38 3.35
CA GLY A 27 8.87 3.06 2.08
C GLY A 27 8.21 4.42 2.04
N LEU A 28 6.95 4.48 1.64
CA LEU A 28 6.20 5.74 1.53
C LEU A 28 6.26 6.55 2.82
N TYR A 29 6.16 5.89 3.95
CA TYR A 29 6.18 6.53 5.27
C TYR A 29 7.50 6.36 6.00
N GLY A 30 8.54 5.90 5.30
CA GLY A 30 9.87 5.75 5.90
C GLY A 30 10.51 7.10 6.14
N THR A 31 11.14 7.25 7.32
CA THR A 31 11.79 8.51 7.68
C THR A 31 12.84 8.92 6.67
N ALA A 32 13.58 7.96 6.11
CA ALA A 32 14.62 8.24 5.14
C ALA A 32 14.08 8.74 3.80
N ASN A 33 12.79 8.55 3.54
CA ASN A 33 12.18 8.86 2.25
C ASN A 33 11.27 10.09 2.29
N ILE A 34 11.33 10.88 3.35
CA ILE A 34 10.50 12.07 3.49
C ILE A 34 10.70 13.04 2.33
N GLY A 35 11.93 13.14 1.82
CA GLY A 35 12.22 14.02 0.69
C GLY A 35 11.52 13.62 -0.59
N GLU A 36 11.34 12.32 -0.80
CA GLU A 36 10.66 11.77 -1.97
C GLU A 36 9.14 11.82 -1.84
N PHE A 37 8.63 11.71 -0.61
CA PHE A 37 7.19 11.67 -0.34
C PHE A 37 6.84 12.69 0.75
N PRO A 38 6.93 13.98 0.44
CA PRO A 38 6.82 15.01 1.49
C PRO A 38 5.42 15.23 2.05
N ALA A 39 4.38 14.91 1.28
CA ALA A 39 3.02 15.26 1.68
C ALA A 39 1.99 14.19 1.28
N PRO A 40 2.11 12.95 1.79
CA PRO A 40 1.10 11.92 1.51
C PRO A 40 -0.29 12.39 1.95
N THR A 41 -1.31 11.94 1.23
CA THR A 41 -2.69 12.31 1.52
C THR A 41 -3.08 11.93 2.95
N ILE A 42 -2.65 10.76 3.40
CA ILE A 42 -2.83 10.34 4.79
C ILE A 42 -1.48 10.53 5.49
N THR A 43 -1.48 11.13 6.67
CA THR A 43 -0.24 11.35 7.41
C THR A 43 0.35 10.03 7.88
N LYS A 44 1.66 10.05 8.16
CA LYS A 44 2.35 8.87 8.70
C LYS A 44 1.66 8.37 9.98
N THR A 45 1.32 9.28 10.89
CA THR A 45 0.67 8.92 12.16
C THR A 45 -0.66 8.21 11.89
N ALA A 46 -1.48 8.76 11.00
CA ALA A 46 -2.78 8.17 10.67
C ALA A 46 -2.61 6.81 10.00
N PHE A 47 -1.66 6.69 9.08
CA PHE A 47 -1.40 5.41 8.40
C PHE A 47 -0.96 4.33 9.39
N LEU A 48 -0.01 4.66 10.27
CA LEU A 48 0.48 3.70 11.25
C LEU A 48 -0.61 3.29 12.24
N LEU A 49 -1.54 4.18 12.55
CA LEU A 49 -2.69 3.84 13.38
C LEU A 49 -3.57 2.82 12.68
N LEU A 50 -3.81 2.99 11.37
CA LEU A 50 -4.56 2.01 10.58
C LEU A 50 -3.88 0.65 10.61
N VAL A 51 -2.55 0.62 10.47
CA VAL A 51 -1.79 -0.63 10.51
C VAL A 51 -1.94 -1.30 11.87
N THR A 52 -1.79 -0.54 12.95
CA THR A 52 -1.91 -1.08 14.30
C THR A 52 -3.32 -1.64 14.53
N THR A 53 -4.34 -0.89 14.14
CA THR A 53 -5.74 -1.32 14.30
C THR A 53 -6.00 -2.59 13.50
N TYR A 54 -5.53 -2.67 12.26
CA TYR A 54 -5.70 -3.85 11.42
C TYR A 54 -5.00 -5.07 12.05
N ARG A 55 -3.76 -4.90 12.50
CA ARG A 55 -3.01 -6.02 13.09
C ARG A 55 -3.63 -6.51 14.39
N SER A 56 -4.12 -5.60 15.21
CA SER A 56 -4.82 -5.97 16.46
C SER A 56 -6.11 -6.71 16.15
N ALA A 57 -6.89 -6.22 15.20
CA ALA A 57 -8.15 -6.87 14.82
C ALA A 57 -7.90 -8.24 14.18
N THR A 58 -6.84 -8.37 13.40
CA THR A 58 -6.46 -9.66 12.80
C THR A 58 -6.13 -10.68 13.88
N LEU A 59 -5.32 -10.29 14.87
CA LEU A 59 -4.95 -11.17 15.96
C LEU A 59 -6.18 -11.55 16.78
N ALA A 60 -7.02 -10.59 17.11
CA ALA A 60 -8.24 -10.85 17.89
C ALA A 60 -9.16 -11.82 17.16
N HIS A 61 -9.31 -11.67 15.84
CA HIS A 61 -10.13 -12.56 15.02
C HIS A 61 -9.55 -13.98 15.01
N GLU A 62 -8.24 -14.11 14.90
CA GLU A 62 -7.58 -15.41 14.87
C GLU A 62 -7.73 -16.17 16.20
N VAL A 63 -7.71 -15.42 17.30
CA VAL A 63 -7.81 -16.01 18.64
C VAL A 63 -9.26 -16.12 19.10
N GLY A 64 -10.07 -15.08 18.86
CA GLY A 64 -11.42 -14.98 19.37
C GLY A 64 -12.50 -15.60 18.51
N GLY A 65 -12.18 -15.93 17.26
CA GLY A 65 -13.12 -16.60 16.37
C GLY A 65 -14.14 -15.67 15.72
N PRO A 66 -15.35 -16.21 15.41
CA PRO A 66 -16.30 -15.49 14.56
C PRO A 66 -16.86 -14.20 15.18
N ASP A 67 -16.87 -14.08 16.50
CA ASP A 67 -17.38 -12.86 17.13
C ASP A 67 -16.53 -11.64 16.83
N GLU A 68 -15.28 -11.86 16.46
CA GLU A 68 -14.35 -10.77 16.14
C GLU A 68 -14.34 -10.39 14.66
N LYS A 69 -15.09 -11.11 13.83
CA LYS A 69 -15.08 -10.89 12.39
C LYS A 69 -15.54 -9.50 11.98
N PRO A 70 -16.62 -8.92 12.54
CA PRO A 70 -17.05 -7.58 12.14
C PRO A 70 -15.96 -6.50 12.34
N ALA A 71 -15.24 -6.57 13.46
CA ALA A 71 -14.16 -5.64 13.73
C ALA A 71 -13.00 -5.85 12.76
N TYR A 72 -12.68 -7.11 12.47
CA TYR A 72 -11.65 -7.44 11.49
C TYR A 72 -12.02 -6.90 10.10
N ASP A 73 -13.26 -7.13 9.66
CA ASP A 73 -13.71 -6.67 8.35
C ASP A 73 -13.66 -5.14 8.25
N ALA A 74 -14.07 -4.44 9.30
CA ALA A 74 -14.02 -2.98 9.33
C ALA A 74 -12.58 -2.48 9.27
N ALA A 75 -11.67 -3.11 10.03
CA ALA A 75 -10.27 -2.72 10.04
C ALA A 75 -9.62 -2.99 8.69
N LEU A 76 -9.94 -4.11 8.05
CA LEU A 76 -9.43 -4.45 6.73
C LEU A 76 -9.90 -3.43 5.69
N THR A 77 -11.17 -3.05 5.73
CA THR A 77 -11.71 -2.05 4.80
C THR A 77 -11.00 -0.70 4.97
N ALA A 78 -10.84 -0.26 6.22
CA ALA A 78 -10.17 1.01 6.50
C ALA A 78 -8.69 0.98 6.08
N MET A 79 -8.01 -0.13 6.35
CA MET A 79 -6.59 -0.27 6.00
C MET A 79 -6.41 -0.28 4.48
N THR A 80 -7.28 -0.99 3.76
CA THR A 80 -7.22 -1.05 2.31
C THR A 80 -7.48 0.33 1.70
N ALA A 81 -8.43 1.09 2.26
CA ALA A 81 -8.66 2.47 1.82
C ALA A 81 -7.42 3.34 2.04
N GLY A 82 -6.70 3.11 3.15
CA GLY A 82 -5.45 3.82 3.41
C GLY A 82 -4.37 3.49 2.39
N LEU A 83 -4.25 2.22 2.01
CA LEU A 83 -3.32 1.80 0.97
C LEU A 83 -3.71 2.42 -0.38
N ASP A 84 -4.99 2.42 -0.72
CA ASP A 84 -5.47 3.03 -1.97
C ASP A 84 -5.14 4.51 -2.02
N SER A 85 -5.27 5.21 -0.89
CA SER A 85 -4.92 6.62 -0.80
C SER A 85 -3.42 6.83 -1.03
N GLY A 86 -2.58 5.99 -0.45
CA GLY A 86 -1.14 6.05 -0.67
C GLY A 86 -0.77 5.76 -2.11
N LYS A 87 -1.42 4.76 -2.70
CA LYS A 87 -1.23 4.43 -4.11
C LYS A 87 -1.54 5.62 -5.01
N ALA A 88 -2.70 6.26 -4.80
CA ALA A 88 -3.11 7.40 -5.59
C ALA A 88 -2.12 8.57 -5.44
N TYR A 89 -1.64 8.80 -4.23
CA TYR A 89 -0.66 9.85 -3.98
C TYR A 89 0.62 9.60 -4.78
N VAL A 90 1.15 8.38 -4.72
CA VAL A 90 2.39 8.04 -5.43
C VAL A 90 2.20 8.14 -6.94
N GLU A 91 1.07 7.62 -7.45
CA GLU A 91 0.78 7.69 -8.88
C GLU A 91 0.64 9.12 -9.39
N GLY A 92 0.30 10.05 -8.52
CA GLY A 92 0.15 11.47 -8.88
C GLY A 92 1.42 12.29 -8.79
N LEU A 93 2.54 11.70 -8.40
CA LEU A 93 3.79 12.44 -8.28
C LEU A 93 4.31 12.89 -9.64
N PRO A 94 4.80 14.13 -9.77
CA PRO A 94 5.25 14.65 -11.08
C PRO A 94 6.47 13.96 -11.64
N ALA A 95 7.35 13.43 -10.79
CA ALA A 95 8.56 12.76 -11.20
C ALA A 95 8.50 11.25 -11.03
N LEU A 96 7.31 10.68 -11.18
CA LEU A 96 7.09 9.26 -10.95
C LEU A 96 7.97 8.39 -11.83
N SER A 97 8.60 7.39 -11.23
CA SER A 97 9.44 6.41 -11.91
C SER A 97 9.22 5.04 -11.27
N VAL A 98 9.69 3.99 -11.95
CA VAL A 98 9.63 2.63 -11.38
C VAL A 98 10.41 2.58 -10.06
N ASP A 99 11.57 3.24 -10.01
CA ASP A 99 12.36 3.28 -8.78
C ASP A 99 11.60 3.94 -7.64
N LEU A 100 10.86 5.01 -7.94
CA LEU A 100 10.08 5.72 -6.93
C LEU A 100 8.94 4.86 -6.41
N ILE A 101 8.27 4.12 -7.30
CA ILE A 101 7.22 3.19 -6.89
C ILE A 101 7.78 2.11 -5.98
N ASN A 102 8.93 1.53 -6.35
CA ASN A 102 9.58 0.53 -5.52
C ASN A 102 9.97 1.11 -4.16
N LEU A 103 10.48 2.33 -4.15
CA LEU A 103 10.87 2.99 -2.90
C LEU A 103 9.68 3.19 -1.97
N SER A 104 8.50 3.45 -2.52
CA SER A 104 7.29 3.65 -1.71
C SER A 104 6.80 2.35 -1.04
N GLY A 105 7.26 1.20 -1.51
CA GLY A 105 6.83 -0.10 -0.99
C GLY A 105 5.75 -0.76 -1.81
N PHE A 106 5.19 -0.06 -2.79
CA PHE A 106 4.24 -0.64 -3.74
C PHE A 106 4.98 -1.35 -4.87
N THR A 107 4.24 -2.09 -5.68
CA THR A 107 4.79 -2.82 -6.81
C THR A 107 4.40 -2.09 -8.10
N PRO A 108 5.37 -1.76 -8.98
CA PRO A 108 5.02 -1.11 -10.24
C PRO A 108 4.26 -2.07 -11.15
N ASN A 109 3.30 -1.54 -11.89
CA ASN A 109 2.57 -2.32 -12.88
C ASN A 109 3.37 -2.32 -14.17
N LYS A 110 4.12 -3.39 -14.38
CA LYS A 110 5.04 -3.48 -15.50
C LYS A 110 4.35 -3.52 -16.85
N GLN A 111 3.09 -3.89 -16.89
CA GLN A 111 2.36 -3.91 -18.15
C GLN A 111 2.21 -2.52 -18.74
N SER A 112 2.06 -1.51 -17.92
CA SER A 112 1.96 -0.15 -18.43
C SER A 112 3.29 0.33 -19.01
N VAL A 113 4.40 -0.28 -18.62
CA VAL A 113 5.72 0.02 -19.19
C VAL A 113 5.93 -0.78 -20.47
N SER A 114 5.66 -2.08 -20.42
CA SER A 114 5.97 -2.95 -21.55
C SER A 114 5.08 -2.71 -22.74
N SER A 115 3.90 -2.15 -22.56
CA SER A 115 3.03 -1.86 -23.69
C SER A 115 3.60 -0.83 -24.65
N SER A 116 4.57 -0.09 -24.25
CA SER A 116 5.24 0.87 -25.12
C SER A 116 6.21 0.20 -26.08
N VAL A 117 6.53 -0.98 -25.80
CA VAL A 117 7.54 -1.70 -26.56
C VAL A 117 6.95 -2.43 -27.70
N VAL A 118 6.34 -2.56 -27.59
CA VAL A 118 6.26 -3.33 -28.29
C VAL A 118 6.44 -3.36 -29.26
N GLN A 119 6.66 -3.05 -28.69
CA GLN A 119 7.08 -3.14 -29.19
C GLN A 119 7.70 -3.23 -29.54
N LYS A 120 7.88 -3.06 -29.45
CA LYS A 120 8.57 -3.18 -29.58
C LYS A 120 9.03 -3.22 -29.91
N GLY A 121 8.81 -2.84 -29.93
CA GLY A 121 9.25 -2.85 -30.18
C GLY A 121 9.27 -2.90 -30.37
#